data_025cee82dafcec162c7bc236df7de3de
#
_entry.id   025cee82dafcec162c7bc236df7de3de
#
_cell.length_a   1.000
_cell.length_b   1.000
_cell.length_c   1.000
_cell.angle_alpha   90.00
_cell.angle_beta   90.00
_cell.angle_gamma   90.00
#
_symmetry.space_group_name_H-M   'P 1'
#
loop_
_entity.id
_entity.type
_entity.pdbx_description
1 polymer ?
#
loop_
_entity_poly.entity_id
_entity_poly.type
_entity_poly.pdbx_seq_one_letter_code
_entity_poly.pdbx_strand_id
1 'polypeptide(L)'
;MIIPRISTRGYYDLTYGKTIKNNSYFFYPKKDFKKFIGSEELVIMIHGLRNDKAGAIAKVILAKNRLSHLGYNFPVIGFSYDSNTTGAHLSKHVKRALSAGQVIAQKNGRNLAIFIEDFKSASPKTKIRLMGHSLGSQVILSTVENLAKKSNAGIIESVHFFGASITSDIPSSKKYGPLLEKIIKGKILNYFSPTDEVLNWANKEKFVKGPLGLHGASGKTISKYHQKSVNPQNHRFASYIAVLRSFP
;
A
#
# COMPACT_ATOMS: atom_id res chain seq x y z
N MET A 1 0.30 10.64 21.45
CA MET A 1 -0.56 9.49 21.08
C MET A 1 0.28 8.46 20.32
N ILE A 2 0.25 7.20 20.78
CA ILE A 2 0.97 6.10 20.10
C ILE A 2 0.10 5.60 18.93
N ILE A 3 0.64 5.60 17.71
CA ILE A 3 -0.05 5.13 16.52
C ILE A 3 0.23 3.64 16.34
N PRO A 4 -0.80 2.78 16.37
CA PRO A 4 -0.66 1.34 16.15
C PRO A 4 -0.18 1.04 14.73
N ARG A 5 0.73 0.06 14.63
CA ARG A 5 1.31 -0.32 13.33
C ARG A 5 1.88 -1.73 13.31
N ILE A 6 1.78 -2.33 12.16
CA ILE A 6 2.56 -3.50 11.77
C ILE A 6 3.94 -3.00 11.34
N SER A 7 5.03 -3.61 11.80
CA SER A 7 6.38 -3.17 11.45
C SER A 7 7.27 -4.32 11.02
N THR A 8 8.01 -4.08 9.96
CA THR A 8 9.09 -4.94 9.43
C THR A 8 10.41 -4.17 9.33
N ARG A 9 10.51 -3.05 10.08
CA ARG A 9 11.72 -2.23 10.05
C ARG A 9 12.92 -2.96 10.63
N GLY A 10 14.07 -2.82 9.95
CA GLY A 10 15.30 -3.52 10.26
C GLY A 10 15.34 -4.96 9.73
N TYR A 11 14.40 -5.35 8.84
CA TYR A 11 14.42 -6.68 8.23
C TYR A 11 15.21 -6.73 6.94
N TYR A 12 15.45 -5.58 6.31
CA TYR A 12 16.12 -5.49 5.02
C TYR A 12 17.23 -4.44 5.06
N ASP A 13 18.35 -4.72 4.38
CA ASP A 13 19.36 -3.70 4.14
C ASP A 13 18.82 -2.64 3.19
N LEU A 14 19.14 -1.37 3.46
CA LEU A 14 18.59 -0.24 2.73
C LEU A 14 19.34 0.07 1.42
N THR A 15 20.44 -0.64 1.14
CA THR A 15 21.27 -0.39 -0.05
C THR A 15 20.87 -1.27 -1.22
N TYR A 16 20.59 -2.55 -0.96
CA TYR A 16 20.27 -3.55 -1.99
C TYR A 16 18.98 -4.32 -1.72
N GLY A 17 18.35 -4.12 -0.57
CA GLY A 17 17.14 -4.82 -0.17
C GLY A 17 17.35 -6.29 0.20
N LYS A 18 18.59 -6.67 0.59
CA LYS A 18 18.86 -8.03 1.08
C LYS A 18 18.17 -8.25 2.41
N THR A 19 17.67 -9.48 2.64
CA THR A 19 17.03 -9.84 3.90
C THR A 19 18.09 -9.97 4.99
N ILE A 20 17.91 -9.25 6.10
CA ILE A 20 18.74 -9.29 7.31
C ILE A 20 18.06 -10.16 8.37
N LYS A 21 16.72 -10.03 8.51
CA LYS A 21 15.93 -10.79 9.48
C LYS A 21 14.79 -11.50 8.76
N ASN A 22 14.61 -12.78 9.05
CA ASN A 22 13.55 -13.59 8.43
C ASN A 22 12.32 -13.77 9.36
N ASN A 23 11.91 -12.69 10.02
CA ASN A 23 10.70 -12.67 10.84
C ASN A 23 9.48 -12.30 9.96
N SER A 24 8.26 -12.63 10.42
CA SER A 24 7.05 -12.28 9.69
C SER A 24 6.71 -10.79 9.83
N TYR A 25 6.43 -10.36 11.02
CA TYR A 25 6.13 -8.96 11.35
C TYR A 25 6.21 -8.73 12.86
N PHE A 26 6.17 -7.46 13.26
CA PHE A 26 6.03 -7.03 14.65
C PHE A 26 4.86 -6.05 14.76
N PHE A 27 3.94 -6.25 15.71
CA PHE A 27 2.87 -5.30 15.99
C PHE A 27 3.25 -4.36 17.11
N TYR A 28 3.12 -3.05 16.89
CA TYR A 28 3.47 -2.04 17.87
C TYR A 28 2.31 -1.06 18.15
N PRO A 29 2.03 -0.77 19.43
CA PRO A 29 2.49 -1.52 20.60
C PRO A 29 1.83 -2.89 20.66
N LYS A 30 2.56 -3.92 21.11
CA LYS A 30 2.09 -5.32 21.13
C LYS A 30 0.75 -5.49 21.85
N LYS A 31 0.54 -4.76 22.95
CA LYS A 31 -0.69 -4.78 23.73
C LYS A 31 -1.93 -4.30 22.99
N ASP A 32 -1.76 -3.48 21.95
CA ASP A 32 -2.89 -2.90 21.22
C ASP A 32 -3.47 -3.83 20.17
N PHE A 33 -2.77 -4.92 19.81
CA PHE A 33 -3.28 -5.89 18.83
C PHE A 33 -4.68 -6.40 19.21
N LYS A 34 -4.87 -6.77 20.49
CA LYS A 34 -6.15 -7.29 21.00
C LYS A 34 -7.29 -6.27 20.91
N LYS A 35 -6.99 -4.97 20.91
CA LYS A 35 -8.02 -3.89 20.83
C LYS A 35 -8.74 -3.85 19.49
N PHE A 36 -8.16 -4.44 18.45
CA PHE A 36 -8.74 -4.45 17.10
C PHE A 36 -9.51 -5.73 16.81
N ILE A 37 -9.36 -6.76 17.64
CA ILE A 37 -10.13 -8.00 17.55
C ILE A 37 -11.62 -7.69 17.77
N GLY A 38 -12.46 -8.13 16.84
CA GLY A 38 -13.90 -7.86 16.87
C GLY A 38 -14.33 -6.51 16.30
N SER A 39 -13.38 -5.63 15.88
CA SER A 39 -13.75 -4.44 15.12
C SER A 39 -14.48 -4.82 13.83
N GLU A 40 -15.51 -4.08 13.46
CA GLU A 40 -16.25 -4.31 12.21
C GLU A 40 -15.34 -4.11 10.99
N GLU A 41 -14.55 -3.04 11.01
CA GLU A 41 -13.62 -2.70 9.92
C GLU A 41 -12.24 -2.32 10.45
N LEU A 42 -11.22 -2.53 9.62
CA LEU A 42 -9.83 -2.12 9.88
C LEU A 42 -9.20 -1.61 8.59
N VAL A 43 -8.67 -0.38 8.62
CA VAL A 43 -7.86 0.15 7.53
C VAL A 43 -6.37 -0.01 7.84
N ILE A 44 -5.60 -0.48 6.86
CA ILE A 44 -4.15 -0.54 6.92
C ILE A 44 -3.58 0.44 5.90
N MET A 45 -2.90 1.50 6.38
CA MET A 45 -2.21 2.47 5.53
C MET A 45 -0.77 2.04 5.27
N ILE A 46 -0.42 1.86 3.99
CA ILE A 46 0.89 1.42 3.50
C ILE A 46 1.57 2.61 2.79
N HIS A 47 2.67 3.10 3.36
CA HIS A 47 3.40 4.25 2.83
C HIS A 47 4.28 3.90 1.62
N GLY A 48 4.75 4.93 0.91
CA GLY A 48 5.68 4.83 -0.22
C GLY A 48 7.15 4.91 0.17
N LEU A 49 7.99 5.16 -0.83
CA LEU A 49 9.45 5.35 -0.69
C LEU A 49 9.78 6.60 0.17
N ARG A 50 11.03 6.69 0.63
CA ARG A 50 11.59 7.83 1.41
C ARG A 50 10.86 8.11 2.73
N ASN A 51 10.34 7.07 3.37
CA ASN A 51 9.72 7.20 4.68
C ASN A 51 10.55 6.46 5.74
N ASP A 52 11.04 7.20 6.70
CA ASP A 52 11.52 6.66 7.96
C ASP A 52 10.34 6.28 8.89
N LYS A 53 10.62 5.97 10.14
CA LYS A 53 9.59 5.62 11.12
C LYS A 53 8.62 6.78 11.37
N ALA A 54 9.12 8.01 11.49
CA ALA A 54 8.30 9.20 11.74
C ALA A 54 7.41 9.52 10.53
N GLY A 55 7.97 9.47 9.32
CA GLY A 55 7.24 9.65 8.08
C GLY A 55 6.13 8.60 7.88
N ALA A 56 6.38 7.34 8.22
CA ALA A 56 5.36 6.30 8.18
C ALA A 56 4.21 6.59 9.14
N ILE A 57 4.50 7.00 10.38
CA ILE A 57 3.48 7.38 11.38
C ILE A 57 2.66 8.59 10.90
N ALA A 58 3.33 9.61 10.35
CA ALA A 58 2.64 10.79 9.84
C ALA A 58 1.61 10.44 8.75
N LYS A 59 1.90 9.45 7.86
CA LYS A 59 0.95 9.01 6.83
C LYS A 59 -0.30 8.36 7.45
N VAL A 60 -0.15 7.60 8.53
CA VAL A 60 -1.29 7.01 9.24
C VAL A 60 -2.16 8.08 9.88
N ILE A 61 -1.54 9.10 10.49
CA ILE A 61 -2.27 10.23 11.09
C ILE A 61 -3.07 10.97 10.02
N LEU A 62 -2.45 11.28 8.88
CA LEU A 62 -3.13 11.92 7.75
C LEU A 62 -4.31 11.09 7.24
N ALA A 63 -4.12 9.78 7.05
CA ALA A 63 -5.20 8.89 6.64
C ALA A 63 -6.33 8.90 7.68
N LYS A 64 -6.02 8.66 8.95
CA LYS A 64 -7.00 8.63 10.04
C LYS A 64 -7.81 9.93 10.12
N ASN A 65 -7.14 11.08 10.10
CA ASN A 65 -7.82 12.37 10.18
C ASN A 65 -8.75 12.62 8.99
N ARG A 66 -8.30 12.32 7.77
CA ARG A 66 -9.14 12.48 6.58
C ARG A 66 -10.32 11.53 6.58
N LEU A 67 -10.10 10.25 6.90
CA LEU A 67 -11.17 9.26 6.95
C LEU A 67 -12.22 9.61 8.02
N SER A 68 -11.77 10.05 9.20
CA SER A 68 -12.67 10.52 10.25
C SER A 68 -13.50 11.74 9.80
N HIS A 69 -12.88 12.69 9.09
CA HIS A 69 -13.59 13.83 8.50
C HIS A 69 -14.64 13.42 7.45
N LEU A 70 -14.44 12.27 6.81
CA LEU A 70 -15.40 11.69 5.85
C LEU A 70 -16.42 10.75 6.52
N GLY A 71 -16.50 10.73 7.85
CA GLY A 71 -17.45 9.91 8.61
C GLY A 71 -17.00 8.48 8.86
N TYR A 72 -15.76 8.10 8.52
CA TYR A 72 -15.23 6.77 8.80
C TYR A 72 -14.60 6.70 10.19
N ASN A 73 -15.25 6.00 11.11
CA ASN A 73 -14.89 5.98 12.52
C ASN A 73 -14.24 4.66 12.99
N PHE A 74 -13.89 3.76 12.06
CA PHE A 74 -13.21 2.51 12.39
C PHE A 74 -11.69 2.69 12.52
N PRO A 75 -10.98 1.72 13.13
CA PRO A 75 -9.53 1.80 13.32
C PRO A 75 -8.74 1.97 12.03
N VAL A 76 -7.73 2.85 12.08
CA VAL A 76 -6.70 3.03 11.04
C VAL A 76 -5.35 2.75 11.65
N ILE A 77 -4.64 1.75 11.13
CA ILE A 77 -3.29 1.37 11.56
C ILE A 77 -2.29 1.53 10.40
N GLY A 78 -0.99 1.51 10.72
CA GLY A 78 0.06 1.61 9.71
C GLY A 78 0.70 0.28 9.37
N PHE A 79 1.19 0.15 8.13
CA PHE A 79 2.22 -0.80 7.77
C PHE A 79 3.53 -0.05 7.54
N SER A 80 4.51 -0.25 8.45
CA SER A 80 5.77 0.50 8.51
C SER A 80 6.93 -0.40 8.14
N TYR A 81 7.49 -0.21 6.95
CA TYR A 81 8.58 -1.02 6.40
C TYR A 81 9.80 -0.17 6.00
N ASP A 82 10.92 -0.81 5.71
CA ASP A 82 12.14 -0.16 5.29
C ASP A 82 11.99 0.41 3.88
N SER A 83 11.77 1.72 3.78
CA SER A 83 11.58 2.41 2.50
C SER A 83 12.41 3.70 2.35
N ASN A 84 13.16 4.09 3.38
CA ASN A 84 14.12 5.18 3.29
C ASN A 84 15.49 4.64 2.85
N THR A 85 15.51 4.11 1.62
CA THR A 85 16.68 3.42 1.05
C THR A 85 17.88 4.35 0.89
N THR A 86 19.08 3.78 1.00
CA THR A 86 20.35 4.52 0.99
C THR A 86 20.52 5.30 -0.31
N GLY A 87 20.63 6.63 -0.17
CA GLY A 87 20.81 7.53 -1.31
C GLY A 87 19.53 7.92 -2.05
N ALA A 88 18.35 7.58 -1.52
CA ALA A 88 17.06 7.92 -2.15
C ALA A 88 16.84 9.44 -2.34
N HIS A 89 17.55 10.27 -1.57
CA HIS A 89 17.50 11.73 -1.67
C HIS A 89 18.61 12.33 -2.57
N LEU A 90 19.50 11.49 -3.11
CA LEU A 90 20.64 11.90 -3.92
C LEU A 90 20.41 11.50 -5.39
N SER A 91 20.44 12.47 -6.32
CA SER A 91 20.19 12.21 -7.74
C SER A 91 21.08 11.10 -8.32
N LYS A 92 22.38 11.11 -8.01
CA LYS A 92 23.35 10.10 -8.46
C LYS A 92 23.09 8.66 -7.97
N HIS A 93 22.29 8.49 -6.90
CA HIS A 93 22.00 7.18 -6.29
C HIS A 93 20.54 6.77 -6.40
N VAL A 94 19.69 7.64 -6.94
CA VAL A 94 18.24 7.42 -6.97
C VAL A 94 17.85 6.11 -7.68
N LYS A 95 18.54 5.73 -8.75
CA LYS A 95 18.28 4.48 -9.48
C LYS A 95 18.43 3.26 -8.58
N ARG A 96 19.58 3.14 -7.92
CA ARG A 96 19.84 2.04 -6.96
C ARG A 96 18.86 2.06 -5.81
N ALA A 97 18.61 3.23 -5.24
CA ALA A 97 17.69 3.39 -4.11
C ALA A 97 16.25 2.99 -4.45
N LEU A 98 15.77 3.33 -5.65
CA LEU A 98 14.46 2.89 -6.15
C LEU A 98 14.41 1.37 -6.34
N SER A 99 15.42 0.78 -6.96
CA SER A 99 15.51 -0.68 -7.15
C SER A 99 15.49 -1.41 -5.80
N ALA A 100 16.30 -0.98 -4.83
CA ALA A 100 16.28 -1.53 -3.47
C ALA A 100 14.89 -1.39 -2.82
N GLY A 101 14.26 -0.22 -2.97
CA GLY A 101 12.90 0.03 -2.47
C GLY A 101 11.86 -0.91 -3.08
N GLN A 102 11.91 -1.17 -4.38
CA GLN A 102 11.03 -2.11 -5.07
C GLN A 102 11.21 -3.54 -4.55
N VAL A 103 12.45 -4.01 -4.41
CA VAL A 103 12.77 -5.34 -3.85
C VAL A 103 12.22 -5.47 -2.42
N ILE A 104 12.44 -4.45 -1.57
CA ILE A 104 11.94 -4.43 -0.20
C ILE A 104 10.40 -4.43 -0.19
N ALA A 105 9.76 -3.61 -1.01
CA ALA A 105 8.30 -3.55 -1.10
C ALA A 105 7.69 -4.90 -1.50
N GLN A 106 8.27 -5.57 -2.49
CA GLN A 106 7.86 -6.89 -2.93
C GLN A 106 7.97 -7.93 -1.82
N LYS A 107 9.10 -7.97 -1.10
CA LYS A 107 9.31 -8.90 0.03
C LYS A 107 8.32 -8.64 1.17
N ASN A 108 7.96 -7.39 1.42
CA ASN A 108 7.00 -7.00 2.45
C ASN A 108 5.55 -7.45 2.18
N GLY A 109 5.22 -7.78 0.94
CA GLY A 109 3.93 -8.37 0.63
C GLY A 109 3.66 -9.68 1.38
N ARG A 110 4.69 -10.54 1.51
CA ARG A 110 4.59 -11.76 2.35
C ARG A 110 4.31 -11.44 3.81
N ASN A 111 5.00 -10.45 4.37
CA ASN A 111 4.85 -10.09 5.78
C ASN A 111 3.46 -9.54 6.08
N LEU A 112 2.93 -8.69 5.19
CA LEU A 112 1.57 -8.17 5.32
C LEU A 112 0.52 -9.27 5.11
N ALA A 113 0.74 -10.21 4.20
CA ALA A 113 -0.15 -11.36 3.99
C ALA A 113 -0.26 -12.21 5.27
N ILE A 114 0.86 -12.54 5.91
CA ILE A 114 0.87 -13.28 7.19
C ILE A 114 0.09 -12.51 8.26
N PHE A 115 0.32 -11.20 8.40
CA PHE A 115 -0.48 -10.40 9.35
C PHE A 115 -1.99 -10.49 9.07
N ILE A 116 -2.40 -10.37 7.80
CA ILE A 116 -3.81 -10.43 7.43
C ILE A 116 -4.40 -11.79 7.78
N GLU A 117 -3.69 -12.89 7.51
CA GLU A 117 -4.11 -14.25 7.87
C GLU A 117 -4.26 -14.42 9.38
N ASP A 118 -3.23 -14.03 10.16
CA ASP A 118 -3.24 -14.10 11.62
C ASP A 118 -4.39 -13.27 12.22
N PHE A 119 -4.57 -12.05 11.68
CA PHE A 119 -5.64 -11.17 12.14
C PHE A 119 -7.02 -11.75 11.81
N LYS A 120 -7.22 -12.26 10.60
CA LYS A 120 -8.49 -12.87 10.19
C LYS A 120 -8.78 -14.18 10.94
N SER A 121 -7.76 -14.92 11.34
CA SER A 121 -7.93 -16.09 12.22
C SER A 121 -8.47 -15.68 13.59
N ALA A 122 -8.01 -14.55 14.14
CA ALA A 122 -8.48 -14.03 15.44
C ALA A 122 -9.76 -13.19 15.33
N SER A 123 -10.08 -12.62 14.16
CA SER A 123 -11.22 -11.73 13.93
C SER A 123 -11.80 -11.94 12.52
N PRO A 124 -12.46 -13.09 12.26
CA PRO A 124 -12.87 -13.50 10.90
C PRO A 124 -13.88 -12.57 10.26
N LYS A 125 -14.72 -11.89 11.04
CA LYS A 125 -15.76 -10.98 10.52
C LYS A 125 -15.25 -9.59 10.18
N THR A 126 -14.07 -9.17 10.69
CA THR A 126 -13.52 -7.83 10.41
C THR A 126 -13.23 -7.64 8.93
N LYS A 127 -13.77 -6.58 8.34
CA LYS A 127 -13.48 -6.17 6.96
C LYS A 127 -12.14 -5.43 6.92
N ILE A 128 -11.14 -5.98 6.24
CA ILE A 128 -9.82 -5.35 6.11
C ILE A 128 -9.76 -4.55 4.81
N ARG A 129 -9.42 -3.25 4.92
CA ARG A 129 -9.23 -2.36 3.77
C ARG A 129 -7.77 -1.93 3.69
N LEU A 130 -7.18 -1.94 2.51
CA LEU A 130 -5.80 -1.52 2.28
C LEU A 130 -5.77 -0.18 1.57
N MET A 131 -4.95 0.75 2.07
CA MET A 131 -4.65 2.03 1.44
C MET A 131 -3.16 2.07 1.11
N GLY A 132 -2.81 2.12 -0.17
CA GLY A 132 -1.42 2.14 -0.64
C GLY A 132 -1.06 3.44 -1.35
N HIS A 133 0.01 4.11 -0.93
CA HIS A 133 0.54 5.28 -1.61
C HIS A 133 1.84 4.94 -2.33
N SER A 134 1.96 5.37 -3.59
CA SER A 134 3.18 5.22 -4.38
C SER A 134 3.70 3.77 -4.34
N LEU A 135 4.92 3.54 -3.87
CA LEU A 135 5.52 2.21 -3.70
C LEU A 135 4.73 1.27 -2.75
N GLY A 136 3.86 1.80 -1.90
CA GLY A 136 2.92 1.00 -1.10
C GLY A 136 1.95 0.17 -1.95
N SER A 137 1.70 0.57 -3.20
CA SER A 137 0.93 -0.22 -4.16
C SER A 137 1.62 -1.54 -4.53
N GLN A 138 2.95 -1.56 -4.61
CA GLN A 138 3.74 -2.77 -4.85
C GLN A 138 3.65 -3.74 -3.66
N VAL A 139 3.66 -3.21 -2.42
CA VAL A 139 3.43 -4.04 -1.22
C VAL A 139 2.05 -4.70 -1.29
N ILE A 140 1.00 -3.94 -1.64
CA ILE A 140 -0.37 -4.48 -1.78
C ILE A 140 -0.43 -5.56 -2.86
N LEU A 141 0.13 -5.32 -4.04
CA LEU A 141 0.15 -6.30 -5.13
C LEU A 141 0.80 -7.61 -4.68
N SER A 142 1.99 -7.52 -4.10
CA SER A 142 2.70 -8.71 -3.59
C SER A 142 1.96 -9.37 -2.40
N THR A 143 1.21 -8.61 -1.60
CA THR A 143 0.33 -9.17 -0.56
C THR A 143 -0.76 -10.03 -1.18
N VAL A 144 -1.44 -9.53 -2.21
CA VAL A 144 -2.47 -10.27 -2.96
C VAL A 144 -1.89 -11.55 -3.57
N GLU A 145 -0.70 -11.49 -4.19
CA GLU A 145 0.00 -12.66 -4.72
C GLU A 145 0.25 -13.73 -3.65
N ASN A 146 0.70 -13.33 -2.47
CA ASN A 146 0.97 -14.27 -1.37
C ASN A 146 -0.30 -14.87 -0.76
N LEU A 147 -1.36 -14.07 -0.58
CA LEU A 147 -2.66 -14.55 -0.12
C LEU A 147 -3.30 -15.54 -1.09
N ALA A 148 -3.13 -15.32 -2.40
CA ALA A 148 -3.68 -16.19 -3.42
C ALA A 148 -3.09 -17.60 -3.44
N LYS A 149 -1.83 -17.75 -3.02
CA LYS A 149 -1.16 -19.06 -2.90
C LYS A 149 -1.85 -20.00 -1.88
N LYS A 150 -2.57 -19.42 -0.92
CA LYS A 150 -3.25 -20.16 0.16
C LYS A 150 -4.79 -20.19 0.01
N SER A 151 -5.31 -19.89 -1.17
CA SER A 151 -6.73 -19.89 -1.47
C SER A 151 -7.61 -18.97 -0.60
N ASN A 152 -7.07 -17.86 -0.14
CA ASN A 152 -7.73 -16.85 0.70
C ASN A 152 -8.70 -15.96 -0.09
N ALA A 153 -9.72 -16.53 -0.72
CA ALA A 153 -10.70 -15.77 -1.51
C ALA A 153 -11.45 -14.74 -0.65
N GLY A 154 -11.56 -13.49 -1.15
CA GLY A 154 -12.34 -12.44 -0.50
C GLY A 154 -11.84 -11.97 0.87
N ILE A 155 -10.59 -12.29 1.24
CA ILE A 155 -10.03 -11.96 2.56
C ILE A 155 -9.84 -10.46 2.76
N ILE A 156 -9.62 -9.69 1.68
CA ILE A 156 -9.50 -8.23 1.67
C ILE A 156 -10.84 -7.63 1.22
N GLU A 157 -11.38 -6.68 1.98
CA GLU A 157 -12.65 -6.03 1.64
C GLU A 157 -12.49 -5.03 0.48
N SER A 158 -11.52 -4.12 0.55
CA SER A 158 -11.24 -3.17 -0.53
C SER A 158 -9.78 -2.72 -0.56
N VAL A 159 -9.38 -2.20 -1.73
CA VAL A 159 -8.06 -1.62 -1.94
C VAL A 159 -8.20 -0.21 -2.51
N HIS A 160 -7.44 0.73 -1.97
CA HIS A 160 -7.39 2.11 -2.41
C HIS A 160 -5.95 2.49 -2.76
N PHE A 161 -5.70 2.78 -4.02
CA PHE A 161 -4.40 3.21 -4.55
C PHE A 161 -4.36 4.73 -4.72
N PHE A 162 -3.29 5.35 -4.24
CA PHE A 162 -3.03 6.78 -4.35
C PHE A 162 -1.68 6.99 -5.04
N GLY A 163 -1.68 7.51 -6.27
CA GLY A 163 -0.46 7.69 -7.05
C GLY A 163 0.35 6.40 -7.17
N ALA A 164 -0.28 5.30 -7.58
CA ALA A 164 0.30 3.96 -7.56
C ALA A 164 1.49 3.81 -8.50
N SER A 165 2.61 3.26 -8.02
CA SER A 165 3.82 3.00 -8.80
C SER A 165 3.91 1.55 -9.31
N ILE A 166 2.77 0.93 -9.62
CA ILE A 166 2.63 -0.34 -10.34
C ILE A 166 2.18 -0.06 -11.78
N THR A 167 2.31 -1.03 -12.67
CA THR A 167 2.00 -0.84 -14.10
C THR A 167 0.50 -0.73 -14.36
N SER A 168 0.10 0.04 -15.37
CA SER A 168 -1.30 0.33 -15.73
C SER A 168 -2.10 -0.89 -16.18
N ASP A 169 -1.45 -1.99 -16.55
CA ASP A 169 -2.07 -3.23 -16.97
C ASP A 169 -2.38 -4.21 -15.82
N ILE A 170 -2.01 -3.87 -14.58
CA ILE A 170 -2.26 -4.72 -13.40
C ILE A 170 -3.74 -5.06 -13.23
N PRO A 171 -4.72 -4.13 -13.34
CA PRO A 171 -6.14 -4.48 -13.18
C PRO A 171 -6.75 -5.14 -14.42
N SER A 172 -5.96 -5.39 -15.46
CA SER A 172 -6.45 -6.02 -16.69
C SER A 172 -6.95 -7.45 -16.44
N SER A 173 -8.08 -7.80 -17.06
CA SER A 173 -8.67 -9.14 -17.03
C SER A 173 -7.73 -10.24 -17.61
N LYS A 174 -6.70 -9.85 -18.37
CA LYS A 174 -5.71 -10.76 -18.97
C LYS A 174 -4.41 -10.89 -18.16
N LYS A 175 -4.27 -10.13 -17.04
CA LYS A 175 -3.04 -10.11 -16.23
C LYS A 175 -3.32 -10.44 -14.77
N TYR A 176 -3.12 -9.47 -13.87
CA TYR A 176 -3.34 -9.66 -12.43
C TYR A 176 -4.81 -9.47 -12.01
N GLY A 177 -5.65 -8.97 -12.91
CA GLY A 177 -7.06 -8.75 -12.63
C GLY A 177 -7.76 -9.96 -12.00
N PRO A 178 -7.67 -11.18 -12.56
CA PRO A 178 -8.29 -12.36 -11.95
C PRO A 178 -7.81 -12.66 -10.54
N LEU A 179 -6.52 -12.41 -10.26
CA LEU A 179 -5.96 -12.58 -8.94
C LEU A 179 -6.51 -11.55 -7.94
N LEU A 180 -6.56 -10.28 -8.37
CA LEU A 180 -7.18 -9.21 -7.60
C LEU A 180 -8.67 -9.50 -7.32
N GLU A 181 -9.40 -9.97 -8.32
CA GLU A 181 -10.82 -10.30 -8.22
C GLU A 181 -11.09 -11.45 -7.24
N LYS A 182 -10.20 -12.45 -7.19
CA LYS A 182 -10.28 -13.56 -6.25
C LYS A 182 -10.06 -13.12 -4.80
N ILE A 183 -9.03 -12.31 -4.55
CA ILE A 183 -8.58 -11.97 -3.18
C ILE A 183 -9.35 -10.80 -2.58
N ILE A 184 -9.81 -9.86 -3.42
CA ILE A 184 -10.53 -8.67 -2.98
C ILE A 184 -12.01 -8.90 -3.18
N LYS A 185 -12.79 -8.79 -2.07
CA LYS A 185 -14.24 -9.04 -2.07
C LYS A 185 -15.02 -7.93 -2.76
N GLY A 186 -14.73 -6.68 -2.40
CA GLY A 186 -15.43 -5.49 -2.87
C GLY A 186 -14.64 -4.73 -3.94
N LYS A 187 -14.47 -3.43 -3.76
CA LYS A 187 -13.93 -2.51 -4.78
C LYS A 187 -12.42 -2.34 -4.71
N ILE A 188 -11.81 -2.08 -5.87
CA ILE A 188 -10.45 -1.60 -6.05
C ILE A 188 -10.56 -0.19 -6.63
N LEU A 189 -10.12 0.82 -5.87
CA LEU A 189 -10.19 2.21 -6.28
C LEU A 189 -8.78 2.74 -6.55
N ASN A 190 -8.58 3.33 -7.73
CA ASN A 190 -7.33 3.97 -8.10
C ASN A 190 -7.53 5.47 -8.28
N TYR A 191 -6.85 6.26 -7.46
CA TYR A 191 -6.78 7.71 -7.57
C TYR A 191 -5.49 8.06 -8.31
N PHE A 192 -5.59 8.41 -9.59
CA PHE A 192 -4.47 8.71 -10.47
C PHE A 192 -4.44 10.17 -10.89
N SER A 193 -3.25 10.68 -11.19
CA SER A 193 -3.06 12.05 -11.65
C SER A 193 -2.16 12.10 -12.88
N PRO A 194 -2.67 12.54 -14.04
CA PRO A 194 -1.86 12.71 -15.25
C PRO A 194 -0.74 13.75 -15.10
N THR A 195 -0.85 14.62 -14.10
CA THR A 195 0.14 15.68 -13.79
C THR A 195 1.12 15.30 -12.68
N ASP A 196 1.14 14.04 -12.25
CA ASP A 196 2.08 13.58 -11.21
C ASP A 196 3.52 13.52 -11.75
N GLU A 197 4.31 14.54 -11.40
CA GLU A 197 5.68 14.72 -11.90
C GLU A 197 6.63 13.59 -11.48
N VAL A 198 6.45 13.04 -10.26
CA VAL A 198 7.31 11.96 -9.75
C VAL A 198 7.06 10.66 -10.52
N LEU A 199 5.79 10.32 -10.78
CA LEU A 199 5.46 9.15 -11.59
C LEU A 199 5.81 9.36 -13.06
N ASN A 200 5.66 10.57 -13.60
CA ASN A 200 6.09 10.88 -14.95
C ASN A 200 7.61 10.74 -15.10
N TRP A 201 8.38 11.23 -14.15
CA TRP A 201 9.82 11.02 -14.12
C TRP A 201 10.17 9.52 -14.01
N ALA A 202 9.54 8.77 -13.11
CA ALA A 202 9.77 7.34 -12.97
C ALA A 202 9.44 6.54 -14.24
N ASN A 203 8.43 6.97 -15.01
CA ASN A 203 8.08 6.40 -16.30
C ASN A 203 9.14 6.70 -17.37
N LYS A 204 9.60 7.95 -17.47
CA LYS A 204 10.67 8.37 -18.40
C LYS A 204 11.98 7.62 -18.14
N GLU A 205 12.35 7.45 -16.89
CA GLU A 205 13.54 6.70 -16.46
C GLU A 205 13.34 5.17 -16.48
N LYS A 206 12.18 4.68 -16.93
CA LYS A 206 11.84 3.25 -17.08
C LYS A 206 11.84 2.43 -15.76
N PHE A 207 11.65 3.09 -14.61
CA PHE A 207 11.49 2.40 -13.32
C PHE A 207 10.14 1.72 -13.19
N VAL A 208 9.10 2.34 -13.73
CA VAL A 208 7.76 1.79 -13.83
C VAL A 208 7.25 2.12 -15.23
N LYS A 209 7.00 1.11 -16.03
CA LYS A 209 6.44 1.29 -17.37
C LYS A 209 4.95 1.57 -17.28
N GLY A 210 4.54 2.78 -17.67
CA GLY A 210 3.13 3.20 -17.63
C GLY A 210 2.53 3.08 -16.22
N PRO A 211 2.94 3.95 -15.25
CA PRO A 211 2.44 3.84 -13.89
C PRO A 211 0.92 3.98 -13.80
N LEU A 212 0.27 3.09 -13.05
CA LEU A 212 -1.17 3.09 -12.80
C LEU A 212 -1.65 4.40 -12.16
N GLY A 213 -0.81 4.99 -11.29
CA GLY A 213 -1.10 6.27 -10.63
C GLY A 213 -0.89 7.50 -11.51
N LEU A 214 -0.29 7.35 -12.71
CA LEU A 214 -0.12 8.42 -13.70
C LEU A 214 -1.17 8.35 -14.80
N HIS A 215 -1.35 7.17 -15.40
CA HIS A 215 -2.16 6.99 -16.61
C HIS A 215 -3.55 6.40 -16.35
N GLY A 216 -3.80 5.87 -15.13
CA GLY A 216 -4.93 4.98 -14.92
C GLY A 216 -4.66 3.59 -15.53
N ALA A 217 -5.70 2.77 -15.57
CA ALA A 217 -5.59 1.42 -16.14
C ALA A 217 -5.59 1.44 -17.67
N SER A 218 -4.84 0.53 -18.26
CA SER A 218 -4.81 0.27 -19.70
C SER A 218 -5.60 -0.99 -20.05
N GLY A 219 -6.42 -0.93 -21.09
CA GLY A 219 -7.22 -2.04 -21.61
C GLY A 219 -8.44 -2.40 -20.76
N LYS A 220 -9.06 -3.55 -21.03
CA LYS A 220 -10.26 -4.03 -20.32
C LYS A 220 -9.90 -4.49 -18.91
N THR A 221 -10.50 -3.87 -17.92
CA THR A 221 -10.29 -4.17 -16.50
C THR A 221 -11.35 -5.15 -15.96
N ILE A 222 -11.08 -5.70 -14.78
CA ILE A 222 -12.07 -6.46 -14.01
C ILE A 222 -13.18 -5.56 -13.48
N SER A 223 -14.36 -6.13 -13.21
CA SER A 223 -15.56 -5.38 -12.78
C SER A 223 -15.39 -4.64 -11.46
N LYS A 224 -14.61 -5.16 -10.54
CA LYS A 224 -14.34 -4.55 -9.22
C LYS A 224 -13.41 -3.34 -9.27
N TYR A 225 -12.72 -3.10 -10.41
CA TYR A 225 -11.79 -1.98 -10.53
C TYR A 225 -12.50 -0.70 -10.97
N HIS A 226 -12.27 0.35 -10.21
CA HIS A 226 -12.74 1.70 -10.47
C HIS A 226 -11.57 2.67 -10.40
N GLN A 227 -11.58 3.72 -11.22
CA GLN A 227 -10.52 4.72 -11.19
C GLN A 227 -11.11 6.13 -11.22
N LYS A 228 -10.39 7.05 -10.59
CA LYS A 228 -10.74 8.45 -10.53
C LYS A 228 -9.52 9.30 -10.83
N SER A 229 -9.63 10.15 -11.85
CA SER A 229 -8.65 11.21 -12.07
C SER A 229 -8.78 12.25 -10.98
N VAL A 230 -7.65 12.62 -10.37
CA VAL A 230 -7.56 13.59 -9.29
C VAL A 230 -6.43 14.58 -9.59
N ASN A 231 -6.49 15.75 -8.96
CA ASN A 231 -5.49 16.79 -9.13
C ASN A 231 -4.84 17.12 -7.76
N PRO A 232 -3.95 16.25 -7.24
CA PRO A 232 -3.19 16.55 -6.04
C PRO A 232 -2.14 17.61 -6.35
N GLN A 233 -1.81 18.46 -5.38
CA GLN A 233 -0.80 19.51 -5.54
C GLN A 233 0.60 18.95 -5.88
N ASN A 234 0.90 17.72 -5.44
CA ASN A 234 2.15 17.01 -5.70
C ASN A 234 2.00 15.52 -5.40
N HIS A 235 3.07 14.72 -5.62
CA HIS A 235 3.09 13.27 -5.36
C HIS A 235 2.99 12.88 -3.88
N ARG A 236 3.04 13.80 -2.94
CA ARG A 236 3.00 13.44 -1.50
C ARG A 236 1.64 12.90 -1.11
N PHE A 237 1.62 11.91 -0.21
CA PHE A 237 0.36 11.34 0.29
C PHE A 237 -0.59 12.39 0.88
N ALA A 238 -0.06 13.42 1.53
CA ALA A 238 -0.88 14.52 2.06
C ALA A 238 -1.72 15.19 0.96
N SER A 239 -1.16 15.39 -0.24
CA SER A 239 -1.88 15.98 -1.38
C SER A 239 -2.93 15.04 -1.96
N TYR A 240 -2.61 13.75 -2.08
CA TYR A 240 -3.56 12.74 -2.56
C TYR A 240 -4.71 12.50 -1.58
N ILE A 241 -4.43 12.41 -0.28
CA ILE A 241 -5.49 12.17 0.71
C ILE A 241 -6.40 13.39 0.88
N ALA A 242 -5.89 14.61 0.66
CA ALA A 242 -6.67 15.84 0.71
C ALA A 242 -7.78 15.90 -0.35
N VAL A 243 -7.55 15.32 -1.54
CA VAL A 243 -8.54 15.31 -2.63
C VAL A 243 -9.53 14.14 -2.54
N LEU A 244 -9.39 13.25 -1.57
CA LEU A 244 -10.36 12.18 -1.31
C LEU A 244 -11.69 12.78 -0.82
N ARG A 245 -12.81 12.49 -1.51
CA ARG A 245 -14.12 13.06 -1.19
C ARG A 245 -15.10 12.10 -0.53
N SER A 246 -14.84 10.80 -0.60
CA SER A 246 -15.66 9.74 0.01
C SER A 246 -14.80 8.54 0.37
N PHE A 247 -15.22 7.78 1.37
CA PHE A 247 -14.61 6.52 1.80
C PHE A 247 -15.67 5.70 2.56
N PRO A 248 -15.78 4.38 2.37
CA PRO A 248 -15.06 3.51 1.44
C PRO A 248 -15.57 3.57 0.00
#